data_1b14364701e04975b9ad0c5d95645f57
#
_entry.id   1b14364701e04975b9ad0c5d95645f57
#
_cell.length_a   1.000
_cell.length_b   1.000
_cell.length_c   1.000
_cell.angle_alpha   90.00
_cell.angle_beta   90.00
_cell.angle_gamma   90.00
#
_symmetry.space_group_name_H-M   'P 1'
#
loop_
_entity.id
_entity.type
_entity.pdbx_description
1 polymer ?
#
loop_
_entity_poly.entity_id
_entity_poly.type
_entity_poly.pdbx_seq_one_letter_code
_entity_poly.pdbx_strand_id
1 'polypeptide(L)'
;MAEEFKKRQEELQKLVLEFELQVKNNIDFYYDSEYYERIVKWYIDNHKFKLGLRAIEIALSQHKFSSDLLIQKANILIALQKFSKALISLDKAHSLNPKDENIFILTGQVKIILGHYDDAI
;
A
#
# COMPACT_ATOMS: atom_id res chain seq x y z
N MET A 1 23.56 -12.01 10.42
CA MET A 1 22.24 -11.35 10.43
C MET A 1 22.23 -9.95 9.79
N ALA A 2 23.14 -9.06 10.18
CA ALA A 2 23.20 -7.72 9.59
C ALA A 2 23.51 -7.75 8.10
N GLU A 3 24.40 -8.65 7.67
CA GLU A 3 24.76 -8.80 6.26
C GLU A 3 23.59 -9.32 5.42
N GLU A 4 22.81 -10.27 5.95
CA GLU A 4 21.62 -10.80 5.27
C GLU A 4 20.55 -9.75 5.11
N PHE A 5 20.30 -8.94 6.16
CA PHE A 5 19.36 -7.84 6.13
C PHE A 5 19.76 -6.82 5.06
N LYS A 6 21.04 -6.42 5.05
CA LYS A 6 21.56 -5.48 4.07
C LYS A 6 21.42 -6.00 2.65
N LYS A 7 21.71 -7.28 2.44
CA LYS A 7 21.58 -7.93 1.14
C LYS A 7 20.13 -7.93 0.65
N ARG A 8 19.19 -8.23 1.54
CA ARG A 8 17.75 -8.19 1.21
C ARG A 8 17.31 -6.78 0.82
N GLN A 9 17.79 -5.76 1.53
CA GLN A 9 17.47 -4.38 1.20
C GLN A 9 18.04 -3.97 -0.16
N GLU A 10 19.23 -4.40 -0.48
CA GLU A 10 19.86 -4.14 -1.78
C GLU A 10 19.09 -4.82 -2.92
N GLU A 11 18.66 -6.06 -2.72
CA GLU A 11 17.86 -6.80 -3.70
C GLU A 11 16.50 -6.14 -3.92
N LEU A 12 15.86 -5.69 -2.84
CA LEU A 12 14.58 -5.00 -2.91
C LEU A 12 14.72 -3.67 -3.64
N GLN A 13 15.79 -2.92 -3.37
CA GLN A 13 16.05 -1.66 -4.06
C GLN A 13 16.23 -1.88 -5.56
N LYS A 14 16.92 -2.94 -5.96
CA LYS A 14 17.05 -3.29 -7.39
C LYS A 14 15.69 -3.56 -8.02
N LEU A 15 14.83 -4.30 -7.32
CA LEU A 15 13.48 -4.59 -7.80
C LEU A 15 12.67 -3.31 -8.02
N VAL A 16 12.76 -2.38 -7.08
CA VAL A 16 12.08 -1.08 -7.18
C VAL A 16 12.61 -0.28 -8.37
N LEU A 17 13.93 -0.27 -8.58
CA LEU A 17 14.53 0.43 -9.71
C LEU A 17 14.09 -0.15 -11.05
N GLU A 18 14.02 -1.47 -11.16
CA GLU A 18 13.49 -2.12 -12.36
C GLU A 18 12.04 -1.73 -12.62
N PHE A 19 11.23 -1.74 -11.57
CA PHE A 19 9.82 -1.33 -11.64
C PHE A 19 9.71 0.11 -12.16
N GLU A 20 10.47 1.02 -11.59
CA GLU A 20 10.45 2.44 -11.99
C GLU A 20 10.86 2.63 -13.44
N LEU A 21 11.87 1.88 -13.91
CA LEU A 21 12.31 1.93 -15.30
C LEU A 21 11.24 1.43 -16.25
N GLN A 22 10.56 0.35 -15.91
CA GLN A 22 9.48 -0.20 -16.71
C GLN A 22 8.30 0.77 -16.82
N VAL A 23 7.93 1.40 -15.71
CA VAL A 23 6.87 2.42 -15.69
C VAL A 23 7.27 3.62 -16.55
N LYS A 24 8.51 4.10 -16.39
CA LYS A 24 9.01 5.25 -17.14
C LYS A 24 9.04 5.01 -18.65
N ASN A 25 9.37 3.80 -19.06
CA ASN A 25 9.51 3.43 -20.48
C ASN A 25 8.22 2.89 -21.09
N ASN A 26 7.12 2.89 -20.35
CA ASN A 26 5.82 2.37 -20.78
C ASN A 26 5.90 0.93 -21.31
N ILE A 27 6.74 0.11 -20.67
CA ILE A 27 6.87 -1.31 -21.00
C ILE A 27 5.73 -2.06 -20.32
N ASP A 28 5.01 -2.90 -21.07
CA ASP A 28 4.01 -3.78 -20.50
C ASP A 28 4.70 -4.81 -19.60
N PHE A 29 4.22 -4.94 -18.38
CA PHE A 29 4.77 -5.89 -17.43
C PHE A 29 3.68 -6.41 -16.51
N TYR A 30 3.96 -7.56 -15.94
CA TYR A 30 3.09 -8.19 -14.94
C TYR A 30 3.97 -8.73 -13.82
N TYR A 31 3.63 -8.39 -12.59
CA TYR A 31 4.25 -8.98 -11.41
C TYR A 31 3.19 -9.67 -10.58
N ASP A 32 3.59 -10.72 -9.85
CA ASP A 32 2.72 -11.33 -8.84
C ASP A 32 2.41 -10.32 -7.74
N SER A 33 1.28 -10.51 -7.05
CA SER A 33 0.86 -9.60 -5.98
C SER A 33 1.91 -9.47 -4.89
N GLU A 34 2.64 -10.54 -4.57
CA GLU A 34 3.69 -10.51 -3.56
C GLU A 34 4.85 -9.59 -3.95
N TYR A 35 5.22 -9.55 -5.22
CA TYR A 35 6.25 -8.61 -5.71
C TYR A 35 5.80 -7.17 -5.53
N TYR A 36 4.55 -6.87 -5.86
CA TYR A 36 4.00 -5.54 -5.67
C TYR A 36 3.96 -5.16 -4.20
N GLU A 37 3.56 -6.08 -3.32
CA GLU A 37 3.55 -5.84 -1.88
C GLU A 37 4.93 -5.43 -1.37
N ARG A 38 5.97 -6.08 -1.85
CA ARG A 38 7.36 -5.77 -1.46
C ARG A 38 7.80 -4.41 -2.00
N ILE A 39 7.46 -4.09 -3.24
CA ILE A 39 7.77 -2.79 -3.85
C ILE A 39 7.07 -1.67 -3.08
N VAL A 40 5.78 -1.82 -2.82
CA VAL A 40 4.99 -0.83 -2.09
C VAL A 40 5.51 -0.66 -0.66
N LYS A 41 5.84 -1.77 0.00
CA LYS A 41 6.43 -1.72 1.34
C LYS A 41 7.72 -0.91 1.37
N TRP A 42 8.56 -1.07 0.35
CA TRP A 42 9.80 -0.30 0.24
C TRP A 42 9.50 1.21 0.18
N TYR A 43 8.51 1.61 -0.63
CA TYR A 43 8.10 3.01 -0.71
C TYR A 43 7.57 3.52 0.64
N ILE A 44 6.76 2.72 1.33
CA ILE A 44 6.22 3.09 2.64
C ILE A 44 7.36 3.25 3.65
N ASP A 45 8.27 2.29 3.72
CA ASP A 45 9.38 2.31 4.67
C ASP A 45 10.33 3.49 4.43
N ASN A 46 10.42 3.98 3.21
CA ASN A 46 11.23 5.13 2.84
C ASN A 46 10.43 6.43 2.78
N HIS A 47 9.21 6.44 3.29
CA HIS A 47 8.32 7.61 3.35
C HIS A 47 8.04 8.25 1.98
N LYS A 48 8.07 7.44 0.92
CA LYS A 48 7.77 7.88 -0.44
C LYS A 48 6.33 7.53 -0.77
N PHE A 49 5.40 8.14 -0.06
CA PHE A 49 3.99 7.75 -0.08
C PHE A 49 3.30 8.02 -1.42
N LYS A 50 3.62 9.12 -2.09
CA LYS A 50 3.01 9.41 -3.39
C LYS A 50 3.44 8.40 -4.45
N LEU A 51 4.71 8.02 -4.46
CA LEU A 51 5.21 6.98 -5.36
C LEU A 51 4.65 5.62 -5.00
N GLY A 52 4.52 5.35 -3.71
CA GLY A 52 3.86 4.13 -3.22
C GLY A 52 2.41 4.03 -3.67
N LEU A 53 1.68 5.15 -3.61
CA LEU A 53 0.29 5.19 -4.07
C LEU A 53 0.19 4.89 -5.56
N ARG A 54 1.09 5.46 -6.37
CA ARG A 54 1.13 5.17 -7.80
C ARG A 54 1.43 3.69 -8.05
N ALA A 55 2.38 3.12 -7.34
CA ALA A 55 2.73 1.71 -7.46
C ALA A 55 1.55 0.82 -7.07
N ILE A 56 0.84 1.15 -5.99
CA ILE A 56 -0.30 0.35 -5.54
C ILE A 56 -1.46 0.40 -6.52
N GLU A 57 -1.66 1.52 -7.19
CA GLU A 57 -2.70 1.63 -8.21
C GLU A 57 -2.39 0.75 -9.42
N ILE A 58 -1.13 0.70 -9.83
CA ILE A 58 -0.69 -0.22 -10.88
C ILE A 58 -0.90 -1.67 -10.43
N ALA A 59 -0.49 -1.99 -9.21
CA ALA A 59 -0.66 -3.33 -8.64
C ALA A 59 -2.13 -3.75 -8.62
N LEU A 60 -3.01 -2.87 -8.18
CA LEU A 60 -4.45 -3.16 -8.11
C LEU A 60 -5.09 -3.27 -9.49
N SER A 61 -4.52 -2.64 -10.53
CA SER A 61 -4.99 -2.84 -11.90
C SER A 61 -4.76 -4.27 -12.39
N GLN A 62 -3.74 -4.93 -11.86
CA GLN A 62 -3.41 -6.33 -12.20
C GLN A 62 -3.99 -7.34 -11.20
N HIS A 63 -4.21 -6.92 -9.96
CA HIS A 63 -4.69 -7.77 -8.87
C HIS A 63 -5.84 -7.08 -8.13
N LYS A 64 -6.98 -6.98 -8.78
CA LYS A 64 -8.15 -6.22 -8.29
C LYS A 64 -8.72 -6.74 -6.97
N PHE A 65 -8.54 -8.02 -6.69
CA PHE A 65 -9.17 -8.67 -5.54
C PHE A 65 -8.17 -9.05 -4.45
N SER A 66 -7.03 -8.36 -4.39
CA SER A 66 -6.06 -8.56 -3.33
C SER A 66 -6.39 -7.68 -2.12
N SER A 67 -6.85 -8.31 -1.03
CA SER A 67 -7.12 -7.57 0.22
C SER A 67 -5.83 -6.98 0.79
N ASP A 68 -4.71 -7.68 0.67
CA ASP A 68 -3.41 -7.19 1.18
C ASP A 68 -2.97 -5.91 0.48
N LEU A 69 -3.13 -5.82 -0.84
CA LEU A 69 -2.82 -4.60 -1.58
C LEU A 69 -3.76 -3.46 -1.21
N LEU A 70 -5.03 -3.76 -0.99
CA LEU A 70 -6.01 -2.75 -0.54
C LEU A 70 -5.68 -2.22 0.86
N ILE A 71 -5.19 -3.07 1.75
CA ILE A 71 -4.74 -2.66 3.08
C ILE A 71 -3.50 -1.76 2.96
N GLN A 72 -2.54 -2.10 2.11
CA GLN A 72 -1.38 -1.24 1.85
C GLN A 72 -1.80 0.12 1.30
N LYS A 73 -2.76 0.14 0.39
CA LYS A 73 -3.30 1.40 -0.14
C LYS A 73 -3.91 2.24 0.98
N ALA A 74 -4.66 1.61 1.88
CA ALA A 74 -5.24 2.32 3.03
C ALA A 74 -4.14 2.90 3.91
N ASN A 75 -3.08 2.16 4.20
CA ASN A 75 -1.96 2.64 5.00
C ASN A 75 -1.30 3.88 4.37
N ILE A 76 -1.10 3.88 3.06
CA ILE A 76 -0.55 5.03 2.34
C ILE A 76 -1.51 6.23 2.43
N LEU A 77 -2.80 6.00 2.23
CA LEU A 77 -3.80 7.06 2.28
C LEU A 77 -3.90 7.67 3.68
N ILE A 78 -3.77 6.85 4.73
CA ILE A 78 -3.72 7.33 6.11
C ILE A 78 -2.48 8.22 6.30
N ALA A 79 -1.32 7.80 5.82
CA ALA A 79 -0.09 8.58 5.91
C ALA A 79 -0.21 9.91 5.18
N LEU A 80 -0.94 9.94 4.07
CA LEU A 80 -1.21 11.17 3.31
C LEU A 80 -2.41 11.96 3.86
N GLN A 81 -2.99 11.53 4.97
CA GLN A 81 -4.15 12.16 5.63
C GLN A 81 -5.40 12.18 4.75
N LYS A 82 -5.51 11.22 3.85
CA LYS A 82 -6.69 11.05 2.99
C LYS A 82 -7.62 10.00 3.60
N PHE A 83 -8.20 10.34 4.73
CA PHE A 83 -8.91 9.38 5.59
C PHE A 83 -10.19 8.83 4.96
N SER A 84 -10.96 9.65 4.28
CA SER A 84 -12.18 9.18 3.63
C SER A 84 -11.90 8.16 2.53
N LYS A 85 -10.83 8.40 1.76
CA LYS A 85 -10.38 7.45 0.72
C LYS A 85 -9.84 6.17 1.34
N ALA A 86 -9.16 6.28 2.48
CA ALA A 86 -8.66 5.12 3.21
C ALA A 86 -9.82 4.21 3.64
N LEU A 87 -10.93 4.79 4.12
CA LEU A 87 -12.11 4.01 4.49
C LEU A 87 -12.70 3.25 3.31
N ILE A 88 -12.73 3.85 2.13
CA ILE A 88 -13.21 3.18 0.91
C ILE A 88 -12.34 1.95 0.61
N SER A 89 -11.03 2.10 0.70
CA SER A 89 -10.09 1.00 0.46
C SER A 89 -10.26 -0.11 1.50
N LEU A 90 -10.42 0.26 2.78
CA LEU A 90 -10.63 -0.70 3.87
C LEU A 90 -11.96 -1.43 3.72
N ASP A 91 -13.00 -0.76 3.27
CA ASP A 91 -14.31 -1.36 3.04
C ASP A 91 -14.23 -2.43 1.95
N LYS A 92 -13.51 -2.15 0.87
CA LYS A 92 -13.27 -3.13 -0.19
C LYS A 92 -12.47 -4.33 0.34
N ALA A 93 -11.43 -4.06 1.14
CA ALA A 93 -10.62 -5.13 1.74
C ALA A 93 -11.47 -6.00 2.67
N HIS A 94 -12.36 -5.40 3.45
CA HIS A 94 -13.28 -6.11 4.33
C HIS A 94 -14.21 -7.04 3.55
N SER A 95 -14.71 -6.59 2.41
CA SER A 95 -15.58 -7.40 1.55
C SER A 95 -14.87 -8.65 1.05
N LEU A 96 -13.56 -8.55 0.81
CA LEU A 96 -12.75 -9.66 0.32
C LEU A 96 -12.26 -10.59 1.44
N ASN A 97 -12.04 -10.04 2.63
CA ASN A 97 -11.52 -10.80 3.76
C ASN A 97 -12.17 -10.32 5.07
N PRO A 98 -13.46 -10.70 5.30
CA PRO A 98 -14.23 -10.16 6.43
C PRO A 98 -13.72 -10.58 7.80
N LYS A 99 -12.85 -11.59 7.89
CA LYS A 99 -12.32 -12.09 9.16
C LYS A 99 -11.00 -11.46 9.56
N ASP A 100 -10.43 -10.59 8.74
CA ASP A 100 -9.15 -9.95 9.03
C ASP A 100 -9.32 -8.87 10.10
N GLU A 101 -8.75 -9.13 11.28
CA GLU A 101 -8.82 -8.20 12.42
C GLU A 101 -8.10 -6.88 12.16
N ASN A 102 -7.03 -6.90 11.34
CA ASN A 102 -6.29 -5.69 11.01
C ASN A 102 -7.16 -4.66 10.30
N ILE A 103 -8.08 -5.13 9.47
CA ILE A 103 -9.01 -4.24 8.75
C ILE A 103 -9.91 -3.52 9.76
N PHE A 104 -10.43 -4.24 10.77
CA PHE A 104 -11.25 -3.64 11.81
C PHE A 104 -10.48 -2.62 12.63
N ILE A 105 -9.24 -2.94 13.00
CA ILE A 105 -8.39 -2.04 13.79
C ILE A 105 -8.13 -0.76 13.01
N LEU A 106 -7.71 -0.86 11.75
CA LEU A 106 -7.43 0.30 10.91
C LEU A 106 -8.68 1.13 10.67
N THR A 107 -9.80 0.47 10.37
CA THR A 107 -11.09 1.16 10.16
C THR A 107 -11.49 1.95 11.41
N GLY A 108 -11.37 1.32 12.58
CA GLY A 108 -11.67 1.98 13.84
C GLY A 108 -10.79 3.19 14.10
N GLN A 109 -9.50 3.07 13.86
CA GLN A 109 -8.54 4.16 14.02
C GLN A 109 -8.88 5.35 13.11
N VAL A 110 -9.19 5.08 11.85
CA VAL A 110 -9.53 6.13 10.88
C VAL A 110 -10.84 6.82 11.27
N LYS A 111 -11.83 6.06 11.71
CA LYS A 111 -13.11 6.64 12.14
C LYS A 111 -12.94 7.53 13.38
N ILE A 112 -12.08 7.15 14.31
CA ILE A 112 -11.78 7.98 15.48
C ILE A 112 -11.15 9.30 15.02
N ILE A 113 -10.19 9.25 14.12
CA ILE A 113 -9.53 10.45 13.59
C ILE A 113 -10.55 11.36 12.90
N LEU A 114 -11.41 10.81 12.05
CA LEU A 114 -12.45 11.57 11.36
C LEU A 114 -13.46 12.17 12.33
N GLY A 115 -13.81 11.44 13.39
CA GLY A 115 -14.69 11.94 14.45
C GLY A 115 -14.11 13.15 15.17
N HIS A 116 -12.81 13.13 15.43
CA HIS A 116 -12.12 14.27 16.05
C HIS A 116 -12.11 15.50 15.14
N TYR A 117 -11.91 15.31 13.84
CA TYR A 117 -11.95 16.41 12.88
C TYR A 117 -13.35 16.99 12.77
N ASP A 118 -14.38 16.13 12.76
CA ASP A 118 -15.76 16.56 12.69
C ASP A 118 -16.17 17.32 13.96
N ASP A 119 -15.70 16.87 15.14
CA ASP A 119 -15.99 17.52 16.41
C ASP A 119 -15.27 18.87 16.55
N ALA A 120 -14.20 19.10 15.79
CA ALA A 120 -13.48 20.36 15.80
C ALA A 120 -14.16 21.45 14.97
N ILE A 121 -15.15 21.09 14.20
CA ILE A 121 -15.96 22.01 13.40
C ILE A 121 -17.14 22.50 14.23
#